data_96ecdb5018afe15550ea4c52343f42ec
#
_entry.id   96ecdb5018afe15550ea4c52343f42ec
#
_cell.length_a   1.000
_cell.length_b   1.000
_cell.length_c   1.000
_cell.angle_alpha   90.00
_cell.angle_beta   90.00
_cell.angle_gamma   90.00
#
_symmetry.space_group_name_H-M   'P 1'
#
loop_
_entity.id
_entity.type
_entity.pdbx_description
1 polymer ?
#
loop_
_entity_poly.entity_id
_entity_poly.type
_entity_poly.pdbx_seq_one_letter_code
_entity_poly.pdbx_strand_id
1 'polypeptide(L)'
;MKKFYSFALLALTMGFVFVSCDKDKDNDADEPQSVKSYTLSISLDKADSTYLATGGQMYGWGYYQENITIGEFVLTHSHANWGYGNSFGEGFTFTSSANDSIGDYSNNAAITAKGVNTNAYFTANAGGANYESGMAAEISFKDSVAYNAKECYITNSTYAYQYIKNNPKADRSEWGASDWFKLTITGYNNDVETGKVEIKLADGTSLINTWQKVDLTKLGKVTKIKFTVASTDNNEGGMVTPAYFCLDQLTVTE
;
A
#
# COMPACT_ATOMS: atom_id res chain seq x y z
N MET A 1 30.70 -5.78 -19.50
CA MET A 1 29.93 -7.03 -19.37
C MET A 1 28.63 -6.68 -18.69
N LYS A 2 27.55 -6.62 -19.47
CA LYS A 2 26.19 -6.31 -18.95
C LYS A 2 25.65 -7.56 -18.26
N LYS A 3 25.45 -7.50 -16.96
CA LYS A 3 24.75 -8.56 -16.20
C LYS A 3 23.25 -8.33 -16.36
N PHE A 4 22.60 -9.19 -17.13
CA PHE A 4 21.15 -9.31 -17.16
C PHE A 4 20.71 -10.00 -15.87
N TYR A 5 19.98 -9.31 -15.02
CA TYR A 5 19.26 -9.93 -13.91
C TYR A 5 17.94 -10.45 -14.46
N SER A 6 17.83 -11.76 -14.55
CA SER A 6 16.58 -12.44 -14.91
C SER A 6 15.70 -12.45 -13.65
N PHE A 7 14.63 -11.68 -13.66
CA PHE A 7 13.59 -11.80 -12.65
C PHE A 7 12.73 -13.01 -12.99
N ALA A 8 12.84 -14.05 -12.19
CA ALA A 8 11.91 -15.17 -12.24
C ALA A 8 10.58 -14.72 -11.62
N LEU A 9 9.62 -14.45 -12.49
CA LEU A 9 8.23 -14.21 -12.12
C LEU A 9 7.62 -15.55 -11.72
N LEU A 10 7.44 -15.79 -10.44
CA LEU A 10 6.84 -17.04 -9.96
C LEU A 10 5.33 -16.87 -9.78
N ALA A 11 4.71 -17.52 -10.64
CA ALA A 11 3.45 -18.25 -10.78
C ALA A 11 2.34 -18.01 -9.76
N LEU A 12 1.27 -17.57 -10.35
CA LEU A 12 -0.14 -17.65 -10.01
C LEU A 12 -0.52 -19.09 -9.58
N THR A 13 -0.77 -19.33 -8.32
CA THR A 13 -1.48 -20.55 -7.90
C THR A 13 -2.98 -20.35 -8.07
N MET A 14 -3.50 -20.77 -9.22
CA MET A 14 -4.95 -20.98 -9.41
C MET A 14 -5.36 -22.23 -8.64
N GLY A 15 -6.04 -22.08 -7.53
CA GLY A 15 -6.73 -23.16 -6.86
C GLY A 15 -8.03 -23.49 -7.60
N PHE A 16 -8.02 -24.50 -8.49
CA PHE A 16 -9.24 -25.08 -9.03
C PHE A 16 -9.71 -26.17 -8.08
N VAL A 17 -10.87 -25.98 -7.48
CA VAL A 17 -11.60 -27.09 -6.82
C VAL A 17 -12.55 -27.68 -7.86
N PHE A 18 -12.21 -28.86 -8.39
CA PHE A 18 -13.15 -29.65 -9.17
C PHE A 18 -13.97 -30.49 -8.22
N VAL A 19 -15.28 -30.25 -8.14
CA VAL A 19 -16.25 -31.19 -7.62
C VAL A 19 -16.87 -31.89 -8.82
N SER A 20 -16.54 -33.17 -9.00
CA SER A 20 -17.19 -34.05 -9.95
C SER A 20 -18.43 -34.62 -9.28
N CYS A 21 -19.60 -34.41 -9.84
CA CYS A 21 -20.78 -35.23 -9.59
C CYS A 21 -21.48 -35.58 -10.89
N ASP A 22 -21.82 -36.86 -10.98
CA ASP A 22 -22.39 -37.59 -12.10
C ASP A 22 -23.87 -37.20 -12.38
N LYS A 23 -24.21 -37.28 -13.63
CA LYS A 23 -25.46 -37.31 -14.42
C LYS A 23 -26.84 -37.31 -13.77
N ASP A 24 -27.65 -36.56 -14.42
CA ASP A 24 -29.01 -36.60 -14.95
C ASP A 24 -30.03 -35.65 -14.33
N LYS A 25 -30.39 -34.64 -15.07
CA LYS A 25 -31.72 -34.17 -15.50
C LYS A 25 -31.73 -32.66 -15.79
N ASP A 26 -32.26 -32.38 -16.99
CA ASP A 26 -32.63 -31.05 -17.46
C ASP A 26 -33.29 -30.20 -16.40
N ASN A 27 -32.56 -29.16 -15.94
CA ASN A 27 -33.06 -27.91 -15.42
C ASN A 27 -31.94 -26.89 -15.68
N ASP A 28 -32.21 -25.97 -16.59
CA ASP A 28 -31.45 -24.70 -16.74
C ASP A 28 -31.52 -23.90 -15.43
N ALA A 29 -30.77 -24.35 -14.43
CA ALA A 29 -30.39 -23.50 -13.30
C ALA A 29 -29.04 -22.95 -13.66
N ASP A 30 -28.95 -21.63 -13.92
CA ASP A 30 -27.70 -20.88 -14.05
C ASP A 30 -26.76 -21.33 -12.92
N GLU A 31 -25.70 -22.07 -13.25
CA GLU A 31 -24.62 -22.31 -12.29
C GLU A 31 -24.11 -20.94 -11.83
N PRO A 32 -23.98 -20.71 -10.51
CA PRO A 32 -23.46 -19.46 -10.02
C PRO A 32 -22.08 -19.25 -10.62
N GLN A 33 -21.94 -18.25 -11.50
CA GLN A 33 -20.65 -17.89 -12.07
C GLN A 33 -19.69 -17.60 -10.91
N SER A 34 -18.59 -18.35 -10.84
CA SER A 34 -17.57 -18.13 -9.82
C SER A 34 -16.97 -16.73 -10.02
N VAL A 35 -17.24 -15.83 -9.08
CA VAL A 35 -16.71 -14.47 -9.12
C VAL A 35 -15.19 -14.54 -9.01
N LYS A 36 -14.50 -14.07 -10.02
CA LYS A 36 -13.04 -14.08 -10.06
C LYS A 36 -12.48 -13.06 -9.07
N SER A 37 -11.51 -13.49 -8.27
CA SER A 37 -10.88 -12.68 -7.22
C SER A 37 -9.39 -12.50 -7.51
N TYR A 38 -8.88 -11.30 -7.23
CA TYR A 38 -7.47 -10.94 -7.38
C TYR A 38 -6.96 -10.37 -6.07
N THR A 39 -5.79 -10.81 -5.63
CA THR A 39 -5.15 -10.33 -4.42
C THR A 39 -3.75 -9.81 -4.74
N LEU A 40 -3.50 -8.55 -4.38
CA LEU A 40 -2.19 -7.95 -4.44
C LEU A 40 -1.34 -8.48 -3.29
N SER A 41 -0.39 -9.33 -3.60
CA SER A 41 0.59 -9.88 -2.66
C SER A 41 1.91 -10.12 -3.34
N ILE A 42 2.98 -10.18 -2.57
CA ILE A 42 4.33 -10.42 -3.08
C ILE A 42 5.14 -11.27 -2.11
N SER A 43 6.09 -12.02 -2.64
CA SER A 43 7.12 -12.71 -1.88
C SER A 43 8.48 -12.34 -2.46
N LEU A 44 9.47 -12.14 -1.61
CA LEU A 44 10.84 -11.84 -2.01
C LEU A 44 11.78 -12.94 -1.56
N ASP A 45 12.64 -13.42 -2.48
CA ASP A 45 13.64 -14.44 -2.17
C ASP A 45 14.75 -13.90 -1.26
N LYS A 46 15.03 -12.59 -1.36
CA LYS A 46 16.05 -11.92 -0.57
C LYS A 46 15.41 -11.25 0.66
N ALA A 47 15.91 -11.60 1.83
CA ALA A 47 15.57 -10.91 3.07
C ALA A 47 16.16 -9.49 3.07
N ASP A 48 15.54 -8.59 3.84
CA ASP A 48 15.96 -7.21 4.06
C ASP A 48 16.27 -6.45 2.77
N SER A 49 15.34 -6.50 1.84
CA SER A 49 15.44 -5.80 0.56
C SER A 49 14.20 -4.95 0.29
N THR A 50 14.43 -3.78 -0.32
CA THR A 50 13.38 -2.88 -0.78
C THR A 50 13.53 -2.69 -2.29
N TYR A 51 12.41 -2.77 -3.01
CA TYR A 51 12.39 -2.50 -4.44
C TYR A 51 12.54 -1.00 -4.67
N LEU A 52 13.43 -0.64 -5.58
CA LEU A 52 13.56 0.70 -6.13
C LEU A 52 13.66 0.58 -7.64
N ALA A 53 12.82 1.30 -8.36
CA ALA A 53 12.95 1.43 -9.81
C ALA A 53 14.29 2.08 -10.16
N THR A 54 14.80 1.80 -11.36
CA THR A 54 16.08 2.34 -11.84
C THR A 54 15.92 3.23 -13.06
N GLY A 55 14.71 3.39 -13.53
CA GLY A 55 14.31 4.19 -14.69
C GLY A 55 13.19 5.16 -14.35
N GLY A 56 12.39 5.49 -15.35
CA GLY A 56 11.21 6.31 -15.19
C GLY A 56 11.38 7.75 -15.65
N GLN A 57 10.29 8.51 -15.55
CA GLN A 57 10.25 9.91 -15.96
C GLN A 57 10.50 10.82 -14.74
N MET A 58 11.44 11.76 -14.89
CA MET A 58 11.69 12.73 -13.84
C MET A 58 10.46 13.64 -13.67
N TYR A 59 10.03 13.77 -12.41
CA TYR A 59 9.04 14.76 -11.98
C TYR A 59 9.59 15.46 -10.72
N GLY A 60 9.38 16.75 -10.60
CA GLY A 60 9.98 17.49 -9.49
C GLY A 60 11.52 17.39 -9.43
N TRP A 61 12.11 17.80 -8.34
CA TRP A 61 13.56 17.86 -8.14
C TRP A 61 14.13 16.49 -7.73
N GLY A 62 14.82 15.81 -8.66
CA GLY A 62 15.53 14.56 -8.38
C GLY A 62 14.66 13.34 -8.12
N TYR A 63 13.33 13.43 -8.36
CA TYR A 63 12.41 12.31 -8.28
C TYR A 63 12.06 11.75 -9.65
N TYR A 64 12.00 10.43 -9.75
CA TYR A 64 11.68 9.69 -10.95
C TYR A 64 10.49 8.77 -10.70
N GLN A 65 9.47 8.89 -11.53
CA GLN A 65 8.28 8.06 -11.47
C GLN A 65 8.38 6.86 -12.41
N GLU A 66 8.14 5.67 -11.88
CA GLU A 66 8.00 4.43 -12.67
C GLU A 66 7.00 3.51 -11.95
N ASN A 67 5.77 3.40 -12.45
CA ASN A 67 4.74 2.62 -11.80
C ASN A 67 5.11 1.13 -11.70
N ILE A 68 4.73 0.49 -10.61
CA ILE A 68 4.89 -0.94 -10.40
C ILE A 68 3.63 -1.65 -10.88
N THR A 69 3.78 -2.67 -11.73
CA THR A 69 2.66 -3.50 -12.18
C THR A 69 2.79 -4.91 -11.62
N ILE A 70 1.79 -5.38 -10.88
CA ILE A 70 1.72 -6.73 -10.30
C ILE A 70 0.34 -7.32 -10.60
N GLY A 71 0.28 -8.34 -11.45
CA GLY A 71 -1.00 -8.89 -11.90
C GLY A 71 -1.88 -7.82 -12.53
N GLU A 72 -3.07 -7.61 -12.01
CA GLU A 72 -4.01 -6.59 -12.48
C GLU A 72 -3.78 -5.21 -11.85
N PHE A 73 -2.90 -5.10 -10.84
CA PHE A 73 -2.69 -3.88 -10.07
C PHE A 73 -1.56 -3.04 -10.65
N VAL A 74 -1.76 -1.72 -10.71
CA VAL A 74 -0.76 -0.72 -11.11
C VAL A 74 -0.64 0.27 -9.95
N LEU A 75 0.52 0.26 -9.29
CA LEU A 75 0.82 1.09 -8.13
C LEU A 75 1.68 2.28 -8.55
N THR A 76 1.34 3.47 -8.08
CA THR A 76 2.26 4.61 -8.20
C THR A 76 3.55 4.32 -7.43
N HIS A 77 4.69 4.59 -8.04
CA HIS A 77 6.01 4.43 -7.41
C HIS A 77 6.95 5.52 -7.89
N SER A 78 7.74 6.06 -6.98
CA SER A 78 8.87 6.88 -7.32
C SER A 78 10.10 6.56 -6.50
N HIS A 79 11.25 6.90 -7.06
CA HIS A 79 12.52 6.90 -6.36
C HIS A 79 13.21 8.26 -6.50
N ALA A 80 14.01 8.60 -5.52
CA ALA A 80 14.84 9.80 -5.54
C ALA A 80 16.28 9.42 -5.83
N ASN A 81 16.96 10.21 -6.68
CA ASN A 81 18.37 10.09 -6.96
C ASN A 81 19.04 11.45 -6.96
N TRP A 82 19.76 11.76 -5.89
CA TRP A 82 20.52 13.00 -5.74
C TRP A 82 22.04 12.79 -5.88
N GLY A 83 22.47 11.71 -6.55
CA GLY A 83 23.89 11.39 -6.74
C GLY A 83 24.54 10.59 -5.62
N TYR A 84 23.82 10.29 -4.56
CA TYR A 84 24.29 9.51 -3.40
C TYR A 84 23.65 8.13 -3.28
N GLY A 85 23.03 7.66 -4.35
CA GLY A 85 22.24 6.42 -4.40
C GLY A 85 20.74 6.69 -4.54
N ASN A 86 19.99 5.63 -4.79
CA ASN A 86 18.54 5.70 -4.92
C ASN A 86 17.89 5.45 -3.56
N SER A 87 16.82 6.20 -3.26
CA SER A 87 15.94 5.99 -2.12
C SER A 87 14.49 5.94 -2.58
N PHE A 88 13.62 5.30 -1.80
CA PHE A 88 12.19 5.34 -2.02
C PHE A 88 11.70 6.79 -1.88
N GLY A 89 10.88 7.22 -2.84
CA GLY A 89 10.29 8.54 -2.89
C GLY A 89 8.86 8.53 -2.39
N GLU A 90 7.89 8.57 -3.30
CA GLU A 90 6.45 8.66 -3.03
C GLU A 90 5.70 7.50 -3.68
N GLY A 91 4.42 7.34 -3.32
CA GLY A 91 3.59 6.22 -3.79
C GLY A 91 3.88 4.95 -3.01
N PHE A 92 4.04 3.83 -3.70
CA PHE A 92 4.25 2.51 -3.11
C PHE A 92 5.61 1.93 -3.50
N THR A 93 6.21 1.20 -2.58
CA THR A 93 7.26 0.21 -2.87
C THR A 93 6.92 -1.10 -2.19
N PHE A 94 7.63 -2.18 -2.52
CA PHE A 94 7.53 -3.43 -1.78
C PHE A 94 8.87 -3.79 -1.14
N THR A 95 8.81 -4.39 0.03
CA THR A 95 9.98 -4.66 0.86
C THR A 95 9.81 -5.94 1.68
N SER A 96 10.93 -6.56 2.03
CA SER A 96 11.05 -7.62 3.03
C SER A 96 11.87 -7.17 4.23
N SER A 97 12.03 -5.85 4.42
CA SER A 97 12.78 -5.30 5.57
C SER A 97 12.09 -5.67 6.89
N ALA A 98 12.89 -6.14 7.85
CA ALA A 98 12.44 -6.54 9.17
C ALA A 98 12.91 -5.59 10.29
N ASN A 99 13.37 -4.40 9.94
CA ASN A 99 13.86 -3.42 10.91
C ASN A 99 12.68 -2.67 11.55
N ASP A 100 12.25 -3.11 12.73
CA ASP A 100 11.16 -2.54 13.52
C ASP A 100 11.59 -1.47 14.54
N SER A 101 12.85 -1.02 14.48
CA SER A 101 13.44 -0.14 15.49
C SER A 101 13.87 1.24 14.98
N ILE A 102 14.32 1.36 13.74
CA ILE A 102 14.77 2.63 13.18
C ILE A 102 13.60 3.48 12.72
N GLY A 103 13.41 4.64 13.36
CA GLY A 103 12.33 5.58 13.09
C GLY A 103 12.75 6.75 12.21
N ASP A 104 13.29 6.50 11.01
CA ASP A 104 13.63 7.54 10.04
C ASP A 104 13.21 7.19 8.61
N TYR A 105 13.33 8.13 7.70
CA TYR A 105 12.89 8.02 6.30
C TYR A 105 13.61 6.94 5.48
N SER A 106 14.75 6.46 5.93
CA SER A 106 15.50 5.39 5.25
C SER A 106 14.90 4.00 5.51
N ASN A 107 14.07 3.89 6.55
CA ASN A 107 13.46 2.62 6.96
C ASN A 107 12.07 2.43 6.36
N ASN A 108 11.95 1.52 5.41
CA ASN A 108 10.69 1.16 4.76
C ASN A 108 10.00 -0.05 5.42
N ALA A 109 10.43 -0.45 6.62
CA ALA A 109 9.86 -1.60 7.30
C ALA A 109 8.46 -1.32 7.89
N ALA A 110 7.61 -2.35 7.89
CA ALA A 110 6.42 -2.38 8.72
C ALA A 110 6.81 -2.59 10.18
N ILE A 111 6.05 -2.02 11.12
CA ILE A 111 6.28 -2.25 12.57
C ILE A 111 6.14 -3.73 12.96
N THR A 112 5.49 -4.53 12.13
CA THR A 112 5.34 -5.98 12.31
C THR A 112 6.56 -6.79 11.85
N ALA A 113 7.55 -6.15 11.20
CA ALA A 113 8.76 -6.76 10.64
C ALA A 113 8.53 -7.86 9.59
N LYS A 114 7.30 -8.05 9.11
CA LYS A 114 6.91 -9.06 8.12
C LYS A 114 5.54 -8.76 7.53
N GLY A 115 5.22 -9.35 6.37
CA GLY A 115 3.88 -9.34 5.77
C GLY A 115 2.88 -10.24 6.52
N VAL A 116 1.64 -10.25 6.05
CA VAL A 116 0.54 -11.05 6.65
C VAL A 116 0.80 -12.55 6.46
N ASN A 117 1.08 -12.96 5.23
CA ASN A 117 1.25 -14.37 4.87
C ASN A 117 2.62 -14.67 4.22
N THR A 118 3.39 -13.64 3.91
CA THR A 118 4.69 -13.73 3.24
C THR A 118 5.76 -12.94 4.01
N ASN A 119 7.00 -13.01 3.57
CA ASN A 119 8.09 -12.21 4.11
C ASN A 119 8.09 -10.76 3.61
N ALA A 120 7.27 -10.44 2.61
CA ALA A 120 7.25 -9.13 1.97
C ALA A 120 5.84 -8.51 2.03
N TYR A 121 5.79 -7.21 1.86
CA TYR A 121 4.60 -6.37 1.92
C TYR A 121 4.87 -5.06 1.19
N PHE A 122 3.87 -4.20 1.08
CA PHE A 122 3.99 -2.87 0.46
C PHE A 122 4.12 -1.80 1.53
N THR A 123 5.06 -0.87 1.30
CA THR A 123 5.18 0.36 2.08
C THR A 123 4.78 1.53 1.20
N ALA A 124 3.96 2.41 1.73
CA ALA A 124 3.50 3.61 1.05
C ALA A 124 4.04 4.86 1.74
N ASN A 125 4.44 5.84 0.92
CA ASN A 125 4.61 7.23 1.30
C ASN A 125 3.49 8.04 0.62
N ALA A 126 2.52 8.50 1.42
CA ALA A 126 1.37 9.27 0.97
C ALA A 126 1.61 10.80 1.09
N GLY A 127 2.81 11.23 1.42
CA GLY A 127 3.17 12.65 1.62
C GLY A 127 3.04 13.50 0.35
N GLY A 128 3.30 12.93 -0.81
CA GLY A 128 3.21 13.61 -2.09
C GLY A 128 1.85 14.21 -2.40
N ALA A 129 0.76 13.65 -1.86
CA ALA A 129 -0.58 14.21 -2.03
C ALA A 129 -0.76 15.62 -1.43
N ASN A 130 0.17 16.07 -0.59
CA ASN A 130 0.15 17.37 0.07
C ASN A 130 0.89 18.47 -0.72
N TYR A 131 1.53 18.13 -1.84
CA TYR A 131 2.30 19.05 -2.66
C TYR A 131 1.78 19.06 -4.11
N GLU A 132 1.81 20.23 -4.77
CA GLU A 132 1.36 20.36 -6.17
C GLU A 132 2.13 19.46 -7.15
N SER A 133 3.41 19.22 -6.88
CA SER A 133 4.28 18.37 -7.69
C SER A 133 4.49 16.98 -7.10
N GLY A 134 3.81 16.68 -5.99
CA GLY A 134 3.96 15.38 -5.31
C GLY A 134 3.10 14.29 -5.94
N MET A 135 3.56 13.04 -5.84
CA MET A 135 2.81 11.89 -6.31
C MET A 135 1.94 11.31 -5.20
N ALA A 136 0.65 11.14 -5.49
CA ALA A 136 -0.25 10.45 -4.58
C ALA A 136 0.06 8.95 -4.49
N ALA A 137 -0.14 8.34 -3.32
CA ALA A 137 -0.17 6.90 -3.17
C ALA A 137 -1.50 6.36 -3.74
N GLU A 138 -1.45 5.79 -4.96
CA GLU A 138 -2.61 5.29 -5.69
C GLU A 138 -2.36 3.88 -6.22
N ILE A 139 -3.41 3.07 -6.24
CA ILE A 139 -3.46 1.78 -6.91
C ILE A 139 -4.59 1.83 -7.92
N SER A 140 -4.27 1.72 -9.18
CA SER A 140 -5.20 1.57 -10.29
C SER A 140 -5.14 0.15 -10.85
N PHE A 141 -5.97 -0.13 -11.85
CA PHE A 141 -6.01 -1.44 -12.48
C PHE A 141 -5.66 -1.33 -13.97
N LYS A 142 -5.07 -2.40 -14.51
CA LYS A 142 -4.74 -2.49 -15.94
C LYS A 142 -5.96 -2.16 -16.79
N ASP A 143 -5.72 -1.48 -17.90
CA ASP A 143 -6.71 -1.12 -18.91
C ASP A 143 -7.93 -0.39 -18.32
N SER A 144 -7.77 0.24 -17.15
CA SER A 144 -8.82 0.95 -16.42
C SER A 144 -10.05 0.08 -16.12
N VAL A 145 -9.86 -1.23 -16.00
CA VAL A 145 -10.93 -2.15 -15.61
C VAL A 145 -11.41 -1.83 -14.21
N ALA A 146 -12.72 -1.86 -13.99
CA ALA A 146 -13.30 -1.59 -12.69
C ALA A 146 -13.55 -2.90 -11.93
N TYR A 147 -13.09 -2.96 -10.67
CA TYR A 147 -13.24 -4.10 -9.76
C TYR A 147 -14.01 -3.72 -8.50
N ASN A 148 -14.74 -4.66 -7.91
CA ASN A 148 -15.35 -4.48 -6.59
C ASN A 148 -14.27 -4.62 -5.51
N ALA A 149 -14.01 -3.55 -4.77
CA ALA A 149 -13.09 -3.58 -3.64
C ALA A 149 -13.63 -4.46 -2.52
N LYS A 150 -12.78 -5.29 -1.90
CA LYS A 150 -13.18 -6.23 -0.85
C LYS A 150 -12.51 -5.92 0.47
N GLU A 151 -11.21 -6.07 0.54
CA GLU A 151 -10.46 -5.96 1.79
C GLU A 151 -8.99 -5.70 1.53
N CYS A 152 -8.29 -5.22 2.55
CA CYS A 152 -6.83 -5.20 2.60
C CYS A 152 -6.37 -5.35 4.06
N TYR A 153 -5.07 -5.45 4.26
CA TYR A 153 -4.45 -5.38 5.58
C TYR A 153 -3.58 -4.13 5.66
N ILE A 154 -3.70 -3.41 6.78
CA ILE A 154 -3.01 -2.15 7.04
C ILE A 154 -2.29 -2.24 8.39
N THR A 155 -1.09 -1.69 8.46
CA THR A 155 -0.36 -1.45 9.71
C THR A 155 0.48 -0.18 9.61
N ASN A 156 1.03 0.28 10.74
CA ASN A 156 2.00 1.36 10.72
C ASN A 156 3.31 0.93 10.04
N SER A 157 3.94 1.88 9.31
CA SER A 157 5.36 1.79 9.07
C SER A 157 6.13 1.94 10.38
N THR A 158 7.32 1.35 10.48
CA THR A 158 8.20 1.56 11.63
C THR A 158 8.55 3.03 11.80
N TYR A 159 8.77 3.74 10.69
CA TYR A 159 9.09 5.17 10.74
C TYR A 159 7.98 5.99 11.42
N ALA A 160 6.73 5.90 10.98
CA ALA A 160 5.62 6.64 11.58
C ALA A 160 5.37 6.20 13.03
N TYR A 161 5.41 4.89 13.31
CA TYR A 161 5.21 4.34 14.65
C TYR A 161 6.24 4.86 15.65
N GLN A 162 7.53 4.76 15.32
CA GLN A 162 8.63 5.18 16.19
C GLN A 162 8.67 6.70 16.34
N TYR A 163 8.30 7.44 15.29
CA TYR A 163 8.19 8.89 15.36
C TYR A 163 7.14 9.30 16.41
N ILE A 164 5.92 8.80 16.30
CA ILE A 164 4.83 9.11 17.24
C ILE A 164 5.18 8.71 18.66
N LYS A 165 5.84 7.56 18.84
CA LYS A 165 6.16 7.02 20.15
C LYS A 165 7.28 7.76 20.87
N ASN A 166 8.27 8.29 20.13
CA ASN A 166 9.54 8.72 20.71
C ASN A 166 9.81 10.22 20.54
N ASN A 167 8.97 10.95 19.81
CA ASN A 167 9.20 12.37 19.56
C ASN A 167 8.02 13.19 20.04
N PRO A 168 8.28 14.38 20.59
CA PRO A 168 7.24 15.37 20.84
C PRO A 168 6.65 15.83 19.50
N LYS A 169 5.40 16.30 19.54
CA LYS A 169 4.75 16.92 18.38
C LYS A 169 5.44 18.22 17.95
N ALA A 170 5.06 18.76 16.80
CA ALA A 170 5.60 20.00 16.26
C ALA A 170 5.50 21.19 17.23
N ASP A 171 4.45 21.22 18.06
CA ASP A 171 4.25 22.22 19.13
C ASP A 171 5.03 21.91 20.41
N ARG A 172 5.87 20.87 20.40
CA ARG A 172 6.66 20.34 21.53
C ARG A 172 5.85 19.72 22.66
N SER A 173 4.56 19.52 22.50
CA SER A 173 3.75 18.74 23.43
C SER A 173 3.92 17.23 23.18
N GLU A 174 3.60 16.41 24.18
CA GLU A 174 3.55 14.96 24.03
C GLU A 174 2.25 14.53 23.32
N TRP A 175 2.29 13.37 22.67
CA TRP A 175 1.09 12.71 22.17
C TRP A 175 0.16 12.36 23.33
N GLY A 176 -1.10 12.80 23.25
CA GLY A 176 -2.11 12.63 24.29
C GLY A 176 -3.38 11.96 23.75
N ALA A 177 -4.37 11.84 24.65
CA ALA A 177 -5.61 11.10 24.36
C ALA A 177 -6.45 11.69 23.20
N SER A 178 -6.27 12.96 22.86
CA SER A 178 -6.97 13.63 21.74
C SER A 178 -6.24 13.56 20.41
N ASP A 179 -5.01 13.07 20.40
CA ASP A 179 -4.20 13.01 19.19
C ASP A 179 -4.54 11.80 18.35
N TRP A 180 -4.34 11.92 17.05
CA TRP A 180 -4.58 10.83 16.11
C TRP A 180 -3.72 10.94 14.86
N PHE A 181 -3.42 9.79 14.28
CA PHE A 181 -2.87 9.63 12.93
C PHE A 181 -3.79 8.69 12.15
N LYS A 182 -4.31 9.14 11.01
CA LYS A 182 -5.38 8.48 10.29
C LYS A 182 -5.03 8.27 8.82
N LEU A 183 -5.33 7.08 8.32
CA LEU A 183 -5.33 6.74 6.90
C LEU A 183 -6.78 6.81 6.37
N THR A 184 -6.98 7.49 5.25
CA THR A 184 -8.21 7.49 4.47
C THR A 184 -7.96 6.79 3.15
N ILE A 185 -8.79 5.78 2.85
CA ILE A 185 -8.78 4.98 1.63
C ILE A 185 -10.02 5.39 0.83
N THR A 186 -9.81 5.98 -0.34
CA THR A 186 -10.89 6.53 -1.19
C THR A 186 -10.96 5.77 -2.50
N GLY A 187 -12.13 5.26 -2.85
CA GLY A 187 -12.40 4.62 -4.13
C GLY A 187 -12.83 5.64 -5.20
N TYR A 188 -12.42 5.42 -6.43
CA TYR A 188 -12.82 6.19 -7.60
C TYR A 188 -13.21 5.28 -8.76
N ASN A 189 -14.25 5.65 -9.48
CA ASN A 189 -14.62 5.07 -10.76
C ASN A 189 -14.62 6.17 -11.82
N ASN A 190 -13.66 6.13 -12.78
CA ASN A 190 -13.44 7.19 -13.78
C ASN A 190 -13.40 8.59 -13.13
N ASP A 191 -12.54 8.75 -12.12
CA ASP A 191 -12.33 9.99 -11.34
C ASP A 191 -13.51 10.49 -10.50
N VAL A 192 -14.64 9.76 -10.50
CA VAL A 192 -15.75 10.01 -9.58
C VAL A 192 -15.53 9.23 -8.30
N GLU A 193 -15.53 9.90 -7.15
CA GLU A 193 -15.44 9.27 -5.85
C GLU A 193 -16.63 8.34 -5.61
N THR A 194 -16.38 7.10 -5.22
CA THR A 194 -17.41 6.08 -4.98
C THR A 194 -17.64 5.80 -3.50
N GLY A 195 -16.63 6.02 -2.66
CA GLY A 195 -16.74 5.81 -1.22
C GLY A 195 -15.41 6.00 -0.49
N LYS A 196 -15.49 6.01 0.84
CA LYS A 196 -14.33 6.15 1.74
C LYS A 196 -14.38 5.16 2.89
N VAL A 197 -13.19 4.72 3.29
CA VAL A 197 -12.94 3.97 4.53
C VAL A 197 -11.81 4.66 5.28
N GLU A 198 -11.94 4.81 6.59
CA GLU A 198 -10.93 5.41 7.43
C GLU A 198 -10.45 4.41 8.49
N ILE A 199 -9.15 4.44 8.78
CA ILE A 199 -8.53 3.69 9.87
C ILE A 199 -7.58 4.61 10.63
N LYS A 200 -7.68 4.63 11.96
CA LYS A 200 -6.73 5.32 12.82
C LYS A 200 -5.52 4.42 13.04
N LEU A 201 -4.37 4.84 12.54
CA LEU A 201 -3.07 4.21 12.76
C LEU A 201 -2.52 4.51 14.16
N ALA A 202 -2.90 5.68 14.70
CA ALA A 202 -2.79 6.03 16.11
C ALA A 202 -4.08 6.72 16.57
N ASP A 203 -4.57 6.35 17.77
CA ASP A 203 -5.72 6.93 18.44
C ASP A 203 -5.35 7.18 19.91
N GLY A 204 -5.05 8.42 20.25
CA GLY A 204 -4.39 8.75 21.50
C GLY A 204 -3.05 8.02 21.63
N THR A 205 -2.83 7.38 22.75
CA THR A 205 -1.61 6.60 23.04
C THR A 205 -1.67 5.16 22.48
N SER A 206 -2.77 4.78 21.84
CA SER A 206 -2.93 3.46 21.22
C SER A 206 -2.44 3.51 19.78
N LEU A 207 -1.33 2.85 19.49
CA LEU A 207 -0.73 2.76 18.16
C LEU A 207 -0.91 1.35 17.61
N ILE A 208 -1.38 1.24 16.35
CA ILE A 208 -1.44 -0.05 15.65
C ILE A 208 -0.02 -0.59 15.44
N ASN A 209 0.23 -1.81 15.92
CA ASN A 209 1.50 -2.54 15.76
C ASN A 209 1.31 -3.98 15.24
N THR A 210 0.12 -4.28 14.75
CA THR A 210 -0.24 -5.55 14.09
C THR A 210 -0.98 -5.26 12.80
N TRP A 211 -1.03 -6.21 11.88
CA TRP A 211 -1.85 -6.09 10.69
C TRP A 211 -3.34 -6.05 11.05
N GLN A 212 -4.03 -5.01 10.59
CA GLN A 212 -5.47 -4.84 10.76
C GLN A 212 -6.16 -5.12 9.43
N LYS A 213 -7.11 -6.04 9.44
CA LYS A 213 -7.97 -6.30 8.29
C LYS A 213 -8.97 -5.14 8.14
N VAL A 214 -9.03 -4.55 6.95
CA VAL A 214 -9.90 -3.42 6.62
C VAL A 214 -10.90 -3.87 5.56
N ASP A 215 -12.20 -3.75 5.85
CA ASP A 215 -13.28 -3.96 4.89
C ASP A 215 -13.37 -2.77 3.93
N LEU A 216 -13.20 -3.02 2.63
CA LEU A 216 -13.25 -2.03 1.56
C LEU A 216 -14.55 -2.08 0.76
N THR A 217 -15.54 -2.88 1.15
CA THR A 217 -16.79 -3.03 0.38
C THR A 217 -17.55 -1.72 0.19
N LYS A 218 -17.39 -0.77 1.12
CA LYS A 218 -17.94 0.59 1.02
C LYS A 218 -17.39 1.41 -0.16
N LEU A 219 -16.24 1.04 -0.72
CA LEU A 219 -15.69 1.70 -1.90
C LEU A 219 -16.47 1.32 -3.17
N GLY A 220 -17.18 0.18 -3.15
CA GLY A 220 -17.92 -0.31 -4.30
C GLY A 220 -17.03 -0.72 -5.46
N LYS A 221 -17.49 -0.48 -6.68
CA LYS A 221 -16.77 -0.80 -7.91
C LYS A 221 -15.88 0.37 -8.32
N VAL A 222 -14.56 0.14 -8.37
CA VAL A 222 -13.52 1.16 -8.52
C VAL A 222 -12.56 0.85 -9.68
N THR A 223 -12.12 1.90 -10.38
CA THR A 223 -10.99 1.84 -11.33
C THR A 223 -9.67 2.25 -10.67
N LYS A 224 -9.77 2.91 -9.49
CA LYS A 224 -8.61 3.42 -8.75
C LYS A 224 -8.93 3.54 -7.26
N ILE A 225 -7.94 3.30 -6.42
CA ILE A 225 -7.99 3.51 -4.96
C ILE A 225 -6.86 4.47 -4.59
N LYS A 226 -7.20 5.56 -3.90
CA LYS A 226 -6.26 6.56 -3.41
C LYS A 226 -6.12 6.48 -1.89
N PHE A 227 -4.90 6.63 -1.40
CA PHE A 227 -4.54 6.57 0.00
C PHE A 227 -4.01 7.92 0.44
N THR A 228 -4.58 8.49 1.49
CA THR A 228 -4.13 9.75 2.09
C THR A 228 -4.03 9.61 3.59
N VAL A 229 -3.11 10.33 4.19
CA VAL A 229 -2.93 10.35 5.65
C VAL A 229 -3.12 11.77 6.20
N ALA A 230 -3.57 11.83 7.43
CA ALA A 230 -3.69 13.07 8.19
C ALA A 230 -3.38 12.80 9.68
N SER A 231 -2.93 13.83 10.39
CA SER A 231 -2.56 13.76 11.80
C SER A 231 -2.95 15.04 12.52
N THR A 232 -3.08 14.97 13.83
CA THR A 232 -3.17 16.15 14.71
C THR A 232 -1.82 16.87 14.86
N ASP A 233 -0.70 16.21 14.55
CA ASP A 233 0.62 16.78 14.60
C ASP A 233 0.94 17.55 13.32
N ASN A 234 0.73 18.88 13.36
CA ASN A 234 0.91 19.79 12.24
C ASN A 234 1.67 21.04 12.66
N ASN A 235 2.31 21.67 11.70
CA ASN A 235 2.88 23.02 11.80
C ASN A 235 2.42 23.88 10.61
N GLU A 236 2.99 25.08 10.44
CA GLU A 236 2.68 25.97 9.32
C GLU A 236 2.96 25.35 7.93
N GLY A 237 3.89 24.39 7.86
CA GLY A 237 4.22 23.65 6.64
C GLY A 237 3.34 22.41 6.40
N GLY A 238 2.37 22.12 7.27
CA GLY A 238 1.48 20.96 7.18
C GLY A 238 1.78 19.86 8.19
N MET A 239 1.40 18.63 7.84
CA MET A 239 1.56 17.45 8.70
C MET A 239 3.04 17.12 8.92
N VAL A 240 3.42 16.94 10.19
CA VAL A 240 4.79 16.61 10.59
C VAL A 240 4.98 15.10 10.83
N THR A 241 3.92 14.42 11.25
CA THR A 241 3.92 12.95 11.35
C THR A 241 4.35 12.36 10.01
N PRO A 242 5.33 11.43 9.97
CA PRO A 242 5.74 10.79 8.71
C PRO A 242 4.55 10.15 7.98
N ALA A 243 4.37 10.51 6.71
CA ALA A 243 3.21 10.10 5.90
C ALA A 243 3.30 8.66 5.39
N TYR A 244 3.83 7.75 6.22
CA TYR A 244 4.12 6.36 5.86
C TYR A 244 3.16 5.40 6.55
N PHE A 245 2.73 4.39 5.77
CA PHE A 245 1.99 3.23 6.28
C PHE A 245 2.37 1.98 5.48
N CYS A 246 1.94 0.79 5.93
CA CYS A 246 2.15 -0.45 5.20
C CYS A 246 0.83 -1.12 4.84
N LEU A 247 0.81 -1.76 3.65
CA LEU A 247 -0.33 -2.45 3.07
C LEU A 247 0.06 -3.86 2.63
N ASP A 248 -0.85 -4.81 2.81
CA ASP A 248 -0.72 -6.16 2.29
C ASP A 248 -2.09 -6.73 1.88
N GLN A 249 -2.12 -7.76 1.03
CA GLN A 249 -3.31 -8.54 0.67
C GLN A 249 -4.52 -7.70 0.20
N LEU A 250 -4.30 -6.61 -0.58
CA LEU A 250 -5.43 -5.92 -1.20
C LEU A 250 -6.18 -6.85 -2.15
N THR A 251 -7.45 -7.12 -1.86
CA THR A 251 -8.28 -8.04 -2.62
C THR A 251 -9.44 -7.33 -3.30
N VAL A 252 -9.64 -7.64 -4.58
CA VAL A 252 -10.73 -7.15 -5.41
C VAL A 252 -11.38 -8.29 -6.18
N THR A 253 -12.63 -8.10 -6.66
CA THR A 253 -13.35 -9.08 -7.49
C THR A 253 -13.95 -8.43 -8.73
N GLU A 254 -14.17 -9.22 -9.76
CA GLU A 254 -14.95 -8.83 -10.95
C GLU A 254 -16.38 -8.44 -10.61
#